data_566f09728220a225cf74bd342088b54d
#
_entry.id   566f09728220a225cf74bd342088b54d
#
_cell.length_a   1.000
_cell.length_b   1.000
_cell.length_c   1.000
_cell.angle_alpha   90.00
_cell.angle_beta   90.00
_cell.angle_gamma   90.00
#
_symmetry.space_group_name_H-M   'P 1'
#
loop_
_entity.id
_entity.type
_entity.pdbx_description
1 polymer ?
#
loop_
_entity_poly.entity_id
_entity_poly.type
_entity_poly.pdbx_seq_one_letter_code
_entity_poly.pdbx_strand_id
1 'polypeptide(L)'
;MRGKLYLCATPIGNLEDMTLRQLRMLQEVDFIAAEDTRVTRKLLSHYDIHTPMVSYHDHSGQLVTQQLLQRMAAGETCGIVTDAGMPCISDPGEILVRCCKEQGIPVTAVPGPSAAITALAISGQETGRFTFEGFLSVTKKQRMEHLHSLQTERRTMIFYEAPHKLLRTLTDLVACFGGERPVSICRELTKLHEEVWKTTLAEALHRYEQQPPKGEFVLIVAGMPESTDETTLSMEDALQQVQERVAQGERLTDACKAVAAATGYRKQDLYQQAIQERESE
;
A
#
# COMPACT_ATOMS: atom_id res chain seq x y z
N MET A 1 -17.47 29.83 17.55
CA MET A 1 -17.37 28.82 16.46
C MET A 1 -16.77 27.56 17.09
N ARG A 2 -17.14 26.36 16.66
CA ARG A 2 -16.43 25.14 17.12
C ARG A 2 -15.02 25.14 16.53
N GLY A 3 -14.04 24.69 17.30
CA GLY A 3 -12.68 24.48 16.82
C GLY A 3 -12.62 23.39 15.72
N LYS A 4 -11.44 23.12 15.21
CA LYS A 4 -11.27 22.25 14.06
C LYS A 4 -9.94 21.51 14.16
N LEU A 5 -9.92 20.24 13.69
CA LEU A 5 -8.71 19.46 13.53
C LEU A 5 -8.21 19.54 12.07
N TYR A 6 -6.92 19.85 11.90
CA TYR A 6 -6.21 19.79 10.62
C TYR A 6 -5.17 18.67 10.65
N LEU A 7 -5.27 17.70 9.75
CA LEU A 7 -4.24 16.69 9.54
C LEU A 7 -3.22 17.29 8.57
N CYS A 8 -2.03 17.62 9.05
CA CYS A 8 -1.00 18.25 8.24
C CYS A 8 0.13 17.24 7.97
N ALA A 9 0.30 16.84 6.71
CA ALA A 9 1.42 16.02 6.34
C ALA A 9 2.75 16.76 6.58
N THR A 10 3.83 16.01 6.80
CA THR A 10 5.18 16.54 6.99
C THR A 10 6.13 15.94 5.96
N PRO A 11 7.31 16.52 5.72
CA PRO A 11 8.30 15.99 4.80
C PRO A 11 8.73 14.56 5.18
N ILE A 12 8.98 13.73 4.17
CA ILE A 12 9.47 12.35 4.35
C ILE A 12 11.00 12.25 4.18
N GLY A 13 11.67 13.38 3.97
CA GLY A 13 13.14 13.40 3.80
C GLY A 13 13.68 14.70 3.21
N ASN A 14 12.82 15.49 2.56
CA ASN A 14 13.20 16.76 1.95
C ASN A 14 12.28 17.89 2.44
N LEU A 15 12.84 18.90 3.08
CA LEU A 15 12.06 20.02 3.60
C LEU A 15 11.31 20.79 2.50
N GLU A 16 11.83 20.83 1.27
CA GLU A 16 11.18 21.50 0.14
C GLU A 16 9.85 20.86 -0.28
N ASP A 17 9.53 19.66 0.21
CA ASP A 17 8.24 19.01 -0.04
C ASP A 17 7.08 19.59 0.78
N MET A 18 7.30 20.60 1.61
CA MET A 18 6.25 21.34 2.30
C MET A 18 5.44 22.19 1.33
N THR A 19 4.13 22.04 1.36
CA THR A 19 3.24 22.91 0.58
C THR A 19 3.00 24.25 1.27
N LEU A 20 2.72 25.29 0.49
CA LEU A 20 2.36 26.61 1.03
C LEU A 20 1.15 26.54 1.98
N ARG A 21 0.23 25.62 1.73
CA ARG A 21 -0.94 25.42 2.58
C ARG A 21 -0.58 24.78 3.91
N GLN A 22 0.35 23.83 3.92
CA GLN A 22 0.85 23.21 5.17
C GLN A 22 1.52 24.27 6.05
N LEU A 23 2.43 25.05 5.49
CA LEU A 23 3.12 26.13 6.22
C LEU A 23 2.12 27.11 6.82
N ARG A 24 1.16 27.61 6.01
CA ARG A 24 0.12 28.51 6.50
C ARG A 24 -0.72 27.89 7.62
N MET A 25 -1.17 26.64 7.46
CA MET A 25 -1.99 26.00 8.50
C MET A 25 -1.25 25.80 9.80
N LEU A 26 0.03 25.40 9.74
CA LEU A 26 0.86 25.26 10.94
C LEU A 26 1.14 26.58 11.64
N GLN A 27 1.09 27.71 10.93
CA GLN A 27 1.18 29.06 11.50
C GLN A 27 -0.13 29.55 12.11
N GLU A 28 -1.28 29.19 11.49
CA GLU A 28 -2.59 29.75 11.83
C GLU A 28 -3.31 28.97 12.95
N VAL A 29 -2.99 27.68 13.18
CA VAL A 29 -3.66 26.89 14.24
C VAL A 29 -3.24 27.36 15.62
N ASP A 30 -4.14 27.22 16.60
CA ASP A 30 -3.89 27.62 17.99
C ASP A 30 -2.85 26.73 18.66
N PHE A 31 -2.75 25.46 18.26
CA PHE A 31 -1.72 24.54 18.74
C PHE A 31 -1.49 23.37 17.77
N ILE A 32 -0.33 22.74 17.90
CA ILE A 32 0.05 21.56 17.13
C ILE A 32 0.18 20.35 18.04
N ALA A 33 -0.56 19.27 17.74
CA ALA A 33 -0.36 17.95 18.32
C ALA A 33 0.71 17.22 17.52
N ALA A 34 1.86 16.95 18.13
CA ALA A 34 3.04 16.39 17.48
C ALA A 34 3.39 15.02 18.06
N GLU A 35 3.76 14.05 17.21
CA GLU A 35 4.23 12.74 17.62
C GLU A 35 5.50 12.83 18.45
N ASP A 36 6.57 13.37 17.88
CA ASP A 36 7.77 13.79 18.62
C ASP A 36 7.97 15.31 18.50
N THR A 37 7.76 16.00 19.61
CA THR A 37 7.93 17.48 19.66
C THR A 37 9.34 17.93 19.36
N ARG A 38 10.36 17.07 19.49
CA ARG A 38 11.77 17.41 19.19
C ARG A 38 12.00 17.41 17.68
N VAL A 39 11.41 16.45 16.96
CA VAL A 39 11.46 16.37 15.49
C VAL A 39 10.65 17.52 14.89
N THR A 40 9.40 17.67 15.33
CA THR A 40 8.53 18.76 14.86
C THR A 40 9.12 20.14 15.13
N ARG A 41 9.80 20.35 16.27
CA ARG A 41 10.45 21.65 16.58
C ARG A 41 11.51 22.01 15.54
N LYS A 42 12.30 21.04 15.06
CA LYS A 42 13.30 21.31 14.01
C LYS A 42 12.63 21.77 12.71
N LEU A 43 11.53 21.10 12.34
CA LEU A 43 10.72 21.45 11.16
C LEU A 43 10.16 22.88 11.31
N LEU A 44 9.46 23.16 12.40
CA LEU A 44 8.85 24.47 12.64
C LEU A 44 9.89 25.59 12.71
N SER A 45 11.05 25.36 13.36
CA SER A 45 12.13 26.33 13.45
C SER A 45 12.74 26.64 12.07
N HIS A 46 12.80 25.66 11.16
CA HIS A 46 13.30 25.88 9.80
C HIS A 46 12.41 26.87 9.01
N TYR A 47 11.10 26.85 9.27
CA TYR A 47 10.13 27.73 8.61
C TYR A 47 9.69 28.93 9.46
N ASP A 48 10.39 29.22 10.55
CA ASP A 48 10.08 30.31 11.47
C ASP A 48 8.65 30.28 12.02
N ILE A 49 8.16 29.07 12.36
CA ILE A 49 6.81 28.83 12.91
C ILE A 49 6.94 28.65 14.43
N HIS A 50 6.18 29.46 15.19
CA HIS A 50 6.24 29.50 16.65
C HIS A 50 4.99 28.99 17.36
N THR A 51 4.10 28.30 16.64
CA THR A 51 2.86 27.74 17.16
C THR A 51 3.13 26.77 18.32
N PRO A 52 2.41 26.90 19.45
CA PRO A 52 2.59 26.02 20.60
C PRO A 52 2.36 24.54 20.25
N MET A 53 3.18 23.66 20.83
CA MET A 53 3.09 22.22 20.59
C MET A 53 2.68 21.46 21.84
N VAL A 54 1.93 20.39 21.65
CA VAL A 54 1.64 19.35 22.66
C VAL A 54 2.04 17.98 22.12
N SER A 55 2.55 17.10 22.98
CA SER A 55 2.89 15.73 22.54
C SER A 55 1.63 14.88 22.38
N TYR A 56 1.53 14.18 21.25
CA TYR A 56 0.45 13.24 20.96
C TYR A 56 0.98 12.07 20.11
N HIS A 57 1.17 10.92 20.73
CA HIS A 57 1.68 9.70 20.13
C HIS A 57 0.79 8.50 20.50
N ASP A 58 0.98 7.33 19.92
CA ASP A 58 0.13 6.14 20.12
C ASP A 58 -0.04 5.73 21.60
N HIS A 59 0.93 6.05 22.45
CA HIS A 59 0.88 5.77 23.89
C HIS A 59 0.35 6.96 24.72
N SER A 60 -0.14 8.04 24.11
CA SER A 60 -0.57 9.25 24.82
C SER A 60 -1.78 9.08 25.72
N GLY A 61 -2.46 7.94 25.63
CA GLY A 61 -3.59 7.59 26.50
C GLY A 61 -4.86 8.46 26.27
N GLN A 62 -5.96 8.02 26.89
CA GLN A 62 -7.27 8.67 26.73
C GLN A 62 -7.31 10.10 27.28
N LEU A 63 -6.54 10.39 28.34
CA LEU A 63 -6.53 11.72 28.97
C LEU A 63 -6.06 12.82 28.01
N VAL A 64 -4.97 12.58 27.28
CA VAL A 64 -4.46 13.54 26.32
C VAL A 64 -5.45 13.76 25.18
N THR A 65 -6.02 12.68 24.64
CA THR A 65 -7.08 12.78 23.62
C THR A 65 -8.25 13.62 24.11
N GLN A 66 -8.74 13.40 25.34
CA GLN A 66 -9.82 14.19 25.93
C GLN A 66 -9.46 15.67 26.09
N GLN A 67 -8.24 15.98 26.52
CA GLN A 67 -7.77 17.37 26.65
C GLN A 67 -7.77 18.10 25.29
N LEU A 68 -7.28 17.43 24.22
CA LEU A 68 -7.32 18.00 22.87
C LEU A 68 -8.74 18.25 22.40
N LEU A 69 -9.66 17.29 22.64
CA LEU A 69 -11.07 17.42 22.28
C LEU A 69 -11.76 18.57 23.03
N GLN A 70 -11.47 18.74 24.33
CA GLN A 70 -12.01 19.84 25.14
C GLN A 70 -11.54 21.20 24.61
N ARG A 71 -10.27 21.34 24.25
CA ARG A 71 -9.73 22.58 23.66
C ARG A 71 -10.42 22.89 22.33
N MET A 72 -10.57 21.91 21.45
CA MET A 72 -11.28 22.10 20.18
C MET A 72 -12.78 22.35 20.39
N ALA A 73 -13.42 21.75 21.38
CA ALA A 73 -14.81 22.04 21.74
C ALA A 73 -14.99 23.48 22.26
N ALA A 74 -13.97 24.03 22.95
CA ALA A 74 -13.91 25.42 23.37
C ALA A 74 -13.67 26.42 22.24
N GLY A 75 -13.35 25.94 21.02
CA GLY A 75 -13.19 26.77 19.83
C GLY A 75 -11.77 26.86 19.28
N GLU A 76 -10.79 26.25 19.93
CA GLU A 76 -9.39 26.23 19.44
C GLU A 76 -9.23 25.31 18.22
N THR A 77 -8.33 25.66 17.32
CA THR A 77 -7.94 24.87 16.17
C THR A 77 -6.66 24.08 16.44
N CYS A 78 -6.62 22.82 16.03
CA CYS A 78 -5.49 21.92 16.24
C CYS A 78 -4.91 21.47 14.89
N GLY A 79 -3.60 21.58 14.71
CA GLY A 79 -2.88 20.87 13.66
C GLY A 79 -2.29 19.57 14.23
N ILE A 80 -2.59 18.39 13.65
CA ILE A 80 -1.87 17.17 13.99
C ILE A 80 -0.78 16.90 12.94
N VAL A 81 0.42 16.58 13.41
CA VAL A 81 1.58 16.22 12.59
C VAL A 81 2.23 14.96 13.15
N THR A 82 2.88 14.20 12.27
CA THR A 82 3.73 13.06 12.59
C THR A 82 5.17 13.35 12.22
N ASP A 83 6.08 12.47 12.58
CA ASP A 83 7.51 12.67 12.32
C ASP A 83 7.82 12.75 10.83
N ALA A 84 7.06 11.98 9.99
CA ALA A 84 7.22 11.99 8.55
C ALA A 84 5.93 11.54 7.83
N GLY A 85 5.51 12.28 6.81
CA GLY A 85 4.39 11.90 5.95
C GLY A 85 3.01 12.31 6.48
N MET A 86 2.00 11.55 6.10
CA MET A 86 0.59 11.85 6.38
C MET A 86 0.17 11.26 7.73
N PRO A 87 -0.32 12.06 8.71
CA PRO A 87 -0.83 11.57 9.97
C PRO A 87 -1.94 10.52 9.79
N CYS A 88 -2.07 9.61 10.74
CA CYS A 88 -3.05 8.52 10.78
C CYS A 88 -2.77 7.35 9.80
N ILE A 89 -1.69 7.39 9.04
CA ILE A 89 -1.32 6.29 8.12
C ILE A 89 -0.03 5.65 8.61
N SER A 90 -0.13 4.57 9.35
CA SER A 90 0.93 3.95 10.17
C SER A 90 1.50 4.83 11.28
N ASP A 91 0.81 5.90 11.61
CA ASP A 91 1.21 6.97 12.52
C ASP A 91 0.06 7.35 13.45
N PRO A 92 0.32 8.05 14.58
CA PRO A 92 -0.70 8.49 15.51
C PRO A 92 -1.76 9.39 14.88
N GLY A 93 -2.98 9.34 15.43
CA GLY A 93 -4.06 10.28 15.09
C GLY A 93 -5.39 9.66 14.74
N GLU A 94 -5.47 8.38 14.37
CA GLU A 94 -6.71 7.70 14.00
C GLU A 94 -7.77 7.82 15.10
N ILE A 95 -7.38 7.57 16.36
CA ILE A 95 -8.28 7.69 17.53
C ILE A 95 -8.79 9.12 17.67
N LEU A 96 -7.93 10.12 17.55
CA LEU A 96 -8.32 11.53 17.65
C LEU A 96 -9.32 11.92 16.55
N VAL A 97 -9.07 11.50 15.31
CA VAL A 97 -9.98 11.74 14.18
C VAL A 97 -11.34 11.11 14.43
N ARG A 98 -11.38 9.86 14.89
CA ARG A 98 -12.63 9.15 15.23
C ARG A 98 -13.41 9.90 16.32
N CYS A 99 -12.76 10.24 17.42
CA CYS A 99 -13.39 10.99 18.51
C CYS A 99 -13.87 12.38 18.06
N CYS A 100 -13.12 13.08 17.21
CA CYS A 100 -13.56 14.35 16.63
C CYS A 100 -14.86 14.16 15.82
N LYS A 101 -14.94 13.12 14.99
CA LYS A 101 -16.14 12.81 14.22
C LYS A 101 -17.35 12.50 15.12
N GLU A 102 -17.15 11.70 16.18
CA GLU A 102 -18.19 11.36 17.16
C GLU A 102 -18.74 12.60 17.89
N GLN A 103 -17.88 13.59 18.17
CA GLN A 103 -18.26 14.84 18.85
C GLN A 103 -18.68 15.97 17.89
N GLY A 104 -18.71 15.71 16.58
CA GLY A 104 -19.07 16.71 15.58
C GLY A 104 -18.05 17.85 15.45
N ILE A 105 -16.77 17.60 15.79
CA ILE A 105 -15.65 18.52 15.56
C ILE A 105 -15.21 18.35 14.10
N PRO A 106 -15.17 19.43 13.30
CA PRO A 106 -14.75 19.35 11.89
C PRO A 106 -13.31 18.87 11.76
N VAL A 107 -13.06 17.96 10.81
CA VAL A 107 -11.72 17.45 10.47
C VAL A 107 -11.44 17.75 9.02
N THR A 108 -10.25 18.28 8.74
CA THR A 108 -9.80 18.59 7.36
C THR A 108 -8.37 18.08 7.18
N ALA A 109 -8.10 17.42 6.06
CA ALA A 109 -6.73 17.09 5.67
C ALA A 109 -6.09 18.25 4.90
N VAL A 110 -4.82 18.46 5.18
CA VAL A 110 -3.90 19.30 4.39
C VAL A 110 -2.94 18.35 3.69
N PRO A 111 -3.20 17.99 2.42
CA PRO A 111 -2.42 16.99 1.69
C PRO A 111 -0.95 17.38 1.58
N GLY A 112 -0.09 16.38 1.53
CA GLY A 112 1.33 16.54 1.35
C GLY A 112 2.05 15.22 1.12
N PRO A 113 3.33 15.10 1.46
CA PRO A 113 4.14 13.93 1.23
C PRO A 113 3.54 12.64 1.80
N SER A 114 3.68 11.55 1.05
CA SER A 114 3.30 10.20 1.46
C SER A 114 4.28 9.20 0.87
N ALA A 115 5.06 8.53 1.69
CA ALA A 115 6.06 7.57 1.24
C ALA A 115 5.43 6.43 0.44
N ALA A 116 4.25 5.91 0.86
CA ALA A 116 3.56 4.82 0.18
C ALA A 116 3.18 5.18 -1.26
N ILE A 117 2.53 6.32 -1.45
CA ILE A 117 2.06 6.75 -2.77
C ILE A 117 3.22 7.20 -3.67
N THR A 118 4.22 7.88 -3.09
CA THR A 118 5.42 8.28 -3.83
C THR A 118 6.18 7.05 -4.31
N ALA A 119 6.43 6.06 -3.44
CA ALA A 119 7.08 4.82 -3.80
C ALA A 119 6.31 4.06 -4.89
N LEU A 120 4.99 3.92 -4.74
CA LEU A 120 4.15 3.24 -5.72
C LEU A 120 4.26 3.91 -7.10
N ALA A 121 4.16 5.25 -7.14
CA ALA A 121 4.19 6.01 -8.40
C ALA A 121 5.47 5.82 -9.20
N ILE A 122 6.62 5.65 -8.53
CA ILE A 122 7.94 5.52 -9.18
C ILE A 122 8.47 4.07 -9.22
N SER A 123 7.72 3.11 -8.68
CA SER A 123 8.13 1.70 -8.56
C SER A 123 8.22 0.96 -9.90
N GLY A 124 7.45 1.38 -10.91
CA GLY A 124 7.25 0.63 -12.15
C GLY A 124 6.44 -0.67 -11.97
N GLN A 125 5.71 -0.82 -10.85
CA GLN A 125 4.69 -1.86 -10.64
C GLN A 125 3.31 -1.35 -11.07
N GLU A 126 2.29 -2.21 -11.09
CA GLU A 126 0.91 -1.82 -11.38
C GLU A 126 0.38 -0.90 -10.28
N THR A 127 -0.18 0.25 -10.69
CA THR A 127 -0.70 1.28 -9.77
C THR A 127 -2.22 1.37 -9.71
N GLY A 128 -2.91 0.70 -10.65
CA GLY A 128 -4.37 0.80 -10.78
C GLY A 128 -5.14 0.26 -9.57
N ARG A 129 -4.63 -0.78 -8.94
CA ARG A 129 -5.19 -1.38 -7.71
C ARG A 129 -4.03 -1.83 -6.82
N PHE A 130 -4.06 -1.42 -5.55
CA PHE A 130 -3.01 -1.78 -4.58
C PHE A 130 -3.59 -1.93 -3.18
N THR A 131 -2.82 -2.54 -2.30
CA THR A 131 -3.09 -2.62 -0.86
C THR A 131 -1.93 -1.97 -0.10
N PHE A 132 -2.27 -1.35 1.02
CA PHE A 132 -1.28 -0.82 1.95
C PHE A 132 -1.23 -1.72 3.18
N GLU A 133 -0.13 -2.41 3.36
CA GLU A 133 0.08 -3.41 4.41
C GLU A 133 0.85 -2.84 5.62
N GLY A 134 1.43 -1.63 5.46
CA GLY A 134 2.16 -0.95 6.51
C GLY A 134 3.39 -1.72 7.00
N PHE A 135 3.69 -1.63 8.30
CA PHE A 135 4.78 -2.40 8.93
C PHE A 135 4.32 -3.80 9.34
N LEU A 136 5.10 -4.80 8.95
CA LEU A 136 4.86 -6.17 9.41
C LEU A 136 5.16 -6.33 10.90
N SER A 137 4.38 -7.18 11.59
CA SER A 137 4.55 -7.44 13.01
C SER A 137 5.96 -7.95 13.35
N VAL A 138 6.51 -7.45 14.46
CA VAL A 138 7.77 -7.96 15.02
C VAL A 138 7.64 -9.42 15.49
N THR A 139 6.45 -9.84 15.90
CA THR A 139 6.14 -11.22 16.32
C THR A 139 6.06 -12.12 15.09
N LYS A 140 6.91 -13.14 15.02
CA LYS A 140 6.98 -14.07 13.88
C LYS A 140 5.62 -14.67 13.53
N LYS A 141 4.87 -15.14 14.52
CA LYS A 141 3.56 -15.78 14.32
C LYS A 141 2.60 -14.83 13.57
N GLN A 142 2.38 -13.62 14.09
CA GLN A 142 1.48 -12.63 13.49
C GLN A 142 1.97 -12.20 12.10
N ARG A 143 3.27 -12.02 11.92
CA ARG A 143 3.86 -11.65 10.63
C ARG A 143 3.62 -12.74 9.59
N MET A 144 3.84 -14.01 9.94
CA MET A 144 3.59 -15.12 9.02
C MET A 144 2.10 -15.31 8.73
N GLU A 145 1.22 -15.16 9.72
CA GLU A 145 -0.23 -15.18 9.52
C GLU A 145 -0.67 -14.08 8.54
N HIS A 146 -0.15 -12.86 8.70
CA HIS A 146 -0.42 -11.76 7.78
C HIS A 146 0.08 -12.08 6.37
N LEU A 147 1.34 -12.50 6.20
CA LEU A 147 1.90 -12.83 4.89
C LEU A 147 1.16 -14.01 4.21
N HIS A 148 0.77 -15.04 4.97
CA HIS A 148 -0.02 -16.14 4.43
C HIS A 148 -1.39 -15.67 3.90
N SER A 149 -2.02 -14.70 4.56
CA SER A 149 -3.30 -14.15 4.10
C SER A 149 -3.17 -13.39 2.77
N LEU A 150 -1.96 -12.96 2.41
CA LEU A 150 -1.65 -12.23 1.19
C LEU A 150 -1.11 -13.11 0.04
N GLN A 151 -0.98 -14.44 0.23
CA GLN A 151 -0.41 -15.31 -0.80
C GLN A 151 -1.14 -15.26 -2.13
N THR A 152 -2.45 -15.10 -2.09
CA THR A 152 -3.33 -15.02 -3.27
C THR A 152 -3.69 -13.58 -3.65
N GLU A 153 -3.08 -12.58 -3.01
CA GLU A 153 -3.35 -11.18 -3.33
C GLU A 153 -2.82 -10.85 -4.73
N ARG A 154 -3.71 -10.36 -5.60
CA ARG A 154 -3.40 -10.03 -7.01
C ARG A 154 -3.02 -8.56 -7.21
N ARG A 155 -3.37 -7.70 -6.25
CA ARG A 155 -3.03 -6.27 -6.30
C ARG A 155 -1.59 -6.05 -5.87
N THR A 156 -0.99 -4.96 -6.30
CA THR A 156 0.31 -4.50 -5.78
C THR A 156 0.21 -4.23 -4.28
N MET A 157 1.17 -4.73 -3.51
CA MET A 157 1.22 -4.60 -2.05
C MET A 157 2.32 -3.63 -1.64
N ILE A 158 2.03 -2.73 -0.69
CA ILE A 158 2.96 -1.72 -0.19
C ILE A 158 3.30 -2.02 1.27
N PHE A 159 4.57 -2.26 1.56
CA PHE A 159 5.07 -2.47 2.92
C PHE A 159 6.05 -1.37 3.30
N TYR A 160 5.97 -0.88 4.53
CA TYR A 160 7.02 -0.10 5.15
C TYR A 160 7.99 -1.00 5.88
N GLU A 161 9.30 -0.67 5.84
CA GLU A 161 10.25 -1.48 6.59
C GLU A 161 11.46 -0.67 7.10
N ALA A 162 11.87 -0.99 8.31
CA ALA A 162 13.07 -0.44 8.92
C ALA A 162 14.32 -1.25 8.50
N PRO A 163 15.50 -0.61 8.39
CA PRO A 163 16.71 -1.27 7.89
C PRO A 163 17.08 -2.52 8.69
N HIS A 164 16.97 -2.46 10.01
CA HIS A 164 17.33 -3.60 10.88
C HIS A 164 16.38 -4.80 10.79
N LYS A 165 15.22 -4.66 10.13
CA LYS A 165 14.24 -5.72 9.93
C LYS A 165 14.22 -6.22 8.48
N LEU A 166 14.75 -5.46 7.51
CA LEU A 166 14.60 -5.70 6.08
C LEU A 166 15.01 -7.12 5.66
N LEU A 167 16.17 -7.59 6.12
CA LEU A 167 16.67 -8.92 5.75
C LEU A 167 15.70 -10.03 6.16
N ARG A 168 15.21 -9.97 7.40
CA ARG A 168 14.20 -10.92 7.90
C ARG A 168 12.91 -10.86 7.11
N THR A 169 12.45 -9.66 6.80
CA THR A 169 11.22 -9.44 6.04
C THR A 169 11.34 -9.99 4.62
N LEU A 170 12.47 -9.76 3.94
CA LEU A 170 12.72 -10.34 2.62
C LEU A 170 12.77 -11.87 2.67
N THR A 171 13.39 -12.47 3.69
CA THR A 171 13.40 -13.92 3.91
C THR A 171 11.98 -14.49 4.04
N ASP A 172 11.13 -13.84 4.85
CA ASP A 172 9.75 -14.28 5.05
C ASP A 172 8.88 -14.06 3.78
N LEU A 173 9.11 -12.95 3.04
CA LEU A 173 8.45 -12.69 1.75
C LEU A 173 8.82 -13.74 0.69
N VAL A 174 10.10 -14.09 0.57
CA VAL A 174 10.56 -15.17 -0.33
C VAL A 174 9.89 -16.50 0.02
N ALA A 175 9.83 -16.83 1.31
CA ALA A 175 9.20 -18.08 1.77
C ALA A 175 7.70 -18.14 1.47
N CYS A 176 6.98 -16.99 1.54
CA CYS A 176 5.53 -16.93 1.34
C CYS A 176 5.12 -16.72 -0.11
N PHE A 177 5.86 -15.90 -0.88
CA PHE A 177 5.44 -15.47 -2.22
C PHE A 177 6.29 -16.05 -3.35
N GLY A 178 7.39 -16.74 -3.00
CA GLY A 178 8.38 -17.24 -3.96
C GLY A 178 9.44 -16.21 -4.33
N GLY A 179 10.64 -16.71 -4.67
CA GLY A 179 11.80 -15.86 -4.96
C GLY A 179 11.65 -14.99 -6.21
N GLU A 180 10.93 -15.50 -7.21
CA GLU A 180 10.72 -14.81 -8.50
C GLU A 180 9.67 -13.70 -8.47
N ARG A 181 8.98 -13.50 -7.33
CA ARG A 181 7.99 -12.45 -7.17
C ARG A 181 8.65 -11.08 -7.38
N PRO A 182 8.15 -10.26 -8.33
CA PRO A 182 8.71 -8.94 -8.58
C PRO A 182 8.52 -8.02 -7.36
N VAL A 183 9.55 -7.25 -7.06
CA VAL A 183 9.53 -6.23 -6.02
C VAL A 183 10.29 -4.99 -6.48
N SER A 184 9.85 -3.81 -6.08
CA SER A 184 10.62 -2.58 -6.20
C SER A 184 11.00 -2.11 -4.79
N ILE A 185 12.29 -2.01 -4.56
CA ILE A 185 12.87 -1.52 -3.30
C ILE A 185 13.06 -0.01 -3.43
N CYS A 186 12.24 0.76 -2.74
CA CYS A 186 12.38 2.21 -2.66
C CYS A 186 13.07 2.55 -1.35
N ARG A 187 14.23 3.18 -1.42
CA ARG A 187 15.07 3.50 -0.28
C ARG A 187 15.35 4.99 -0.21
N GLU A 188 15.29 5.58 0.98
CA GLU A 188 15.66 6.98 1.25
C GLU A 188 14.96 7.97 0.31
N LEU A 189 13.65 7.77 0.08
CA LEU A 189 12.83 8.63 -0.79
C LEU A 189 12.99 10.11 -0.43
N THR A 190 13.10 10.94 -1.44
CA THR A 190 13.30 12.41 -1.39
C THR A 190 14.64 12.88 -0.79
N LYS A 191 15.48 11.96 -0.29
CA LYS A 191 16.78 12.24 0.30
C LYS A 191 17.91 12.18 -0.72
N LEU A 192 19.11 12.62 -0.34
CA LEU A 192 20.30 12.65 -1.20
C LEU A 192 20.67 11.26 -1.77
N HIS A 193 20.36 10.19 -1.04
CA HIS A 193 20.68 8.82 -1.43
C HIS A 193 19.43 8.02 -1.82
N GLU A 194 18.46 8.69 -2.41
CA GLU A 194 17.27 8.04 -2.96
C GLU A 194 17.66 6.97 -3.98
N GLU A 195 17.09 5.79 -3.82
CA GLU A 195 17.28 4.67 -4.72
C GLU A 195 15.94 3.96 -4.95
N VAL A 196 15.63 3.68 -6.21
CA VAL A 196 14.50 2.82 -6.59
C VAL A 196 15.03 1.70 -7.47
N TRP A 197 14.93 0.48 -6.97
CA TRP A 197 15.46 -0.69 -7.64
C TRP A 197 14.37 -1.74 -7.84
N LYS A 198 13.97 -1.95 -9.10
CA LYS A 198 13.04 -3.01 -9.50
C LYS A 198 13.81 -4.30 -9.73
N THR A 199 13.40 -5.38 -9.08
CA THR A 199 14.09 -6.67 -9.05
C THR A 199 13.12 -7.79 -8.64
N THR A 200 13.63 -8.95 -8.23
CA THR A 200 12.87 -10.04 -7.61
C THR A 200 13.14 -10.11 -6.11
N LEU A 201 12.28 -10.80 -5.35
CA LEU A 201 12.48 -10.98 -3.91
C LEU A 201 13.78 -11.74 -3.61
N ALA A 202 14.16 -12.74 -4.45
CA ALA A 202 15.39 -13.50 -4.28
C ALA A 202 16.63 -12.63 -4.49
N GLU A 203 16.67 -11.82 -5.55
CA GLU A 203 17.78 -10.91 -5.82
C GLU A 203 17.90 -9.83 -4.73
N ALA A 204 16.76 -9.30 -4.26
CA ALA A 204 16.73 -8.34 -3.16
C ALA A 204 17.30 -8.95 -1.87
N LEU A 205 16.88 -10.17 -1.53
CA LEU A 205 17.41 -10.91 -0.37
C LEU A 205 18.91 -11.11 -0.50
N HIS A 206 19.38 -11.62 -1.64
CA HIS A 206 20.81 -11.86 -1.90
C HIS A 206 21.65 -10.58 -1.75
N ARG A 207 21.19 -9.46 -2.33
CA ARG A 207 21.89 -8.18 -2.19
C ARG A 207 22.07 -7.75 -0.75
N TYR A 208 21.00 -7.83 0.06
CA TYR A 208 21.03 -7.37 1.45
C TYR A 208 21.66 -8.37 2.43
N GLU A 209 21.87 -9.63 2.03
CA GLU A 209 22.75 -10.55 2.73
C GLU A 209 24.23 -10.13 2.62
N GLN A 210 24.61 -9.56 1.47
CA GLN A 210 25.98 -9.12 1.22
C GLN A 210 26.25 -7.69 1.74
N GLN A 211 25.23 -6.84 1.76
CA GLN A 211 25.34 -5.42 2.12
C GLN A 211 24.31 -5.05 3.19
N PRO A 212 24.77 -4.75 4.43
CA PRO A 212 23.82 -4.35 5.47
C PRO A 212 22.93 -3.18 5.05
N PRO A 213 21.60 -3.31 5.18
CA PRO A 213 20.69 -2.26 4.76
C PRO A 213 20.83 -1.02 5.64
N LYS A 214 20.75 0.18 5.02
CA LYS A 214 20.79 1.47 5.69
C LYS A 214 19.70 2.37 5.13
N GLY A 215 19.13 3.21 5.99
CA GLY A 215 18.07 4.13 5.62
C GLY A 215 16.67 3.54 5.81
N GLU A 216 15.67 4.17 5.25
CA GLU A 216 14.26 3.80 5.33
C GLU A 216 13.80 3.17 4.02
N PHE A 217 12.91 2.19 4.11
CA PHE A 217 12.51 1.38 2.98
C PHE A 217 10.99 1.36 2.80
N VAL A 218 10.57 1.45 1.54
CA VAL A 218 9.23 1.06 1.09
C VAL A 218 9.39 -0.07 0.07
N LEU A 219 8.72 -1.19 0.32
CA LEU A 219 8.72 -2.34 -0.57
C LEU A 219 7.42 -2.35 -1.35
N ILE A 220 7.51 -2.32 -2.67
CA ILE A 220 6.37 -2.41 -3.58
C ILE A 220 6.41 -3.80 -4.20
N VAL A 221 5.65 -4.72 -3.64
CA VAL A 221 5.63 -6.13 -4.07
C VAL A 221 4.49 -6.33 -5.07
N ALA A 222 4.79 -6.92 -6.22
CA ALA A 222 3.77 -7.26 -7.21
C ALA A 222 2.76 -8.26 -6.64
N GLY A 223 1.51 -8.14 -7.05
CA GLY A 223 0.49 -9.13 -6.77
C GLY A 223 0.83 -10.52 -7.33
N MET A 224 0.09 -11.54 -6.91
CA MET A 224 0.19 -12.86 -7.52
C MET A 224 -0.11 -12.72 -9.02
N PRO A 225 0.78 -13.18 -9.92
CA PRO A 225 0.50 -13.16 -11.34
C PRO A 225 -0.80 -13.94 -11.61
N GLU A 226 -1.57 -13.50 -12.55
CA GLU A 226 -2.59 -14.39 -13.10
C GLU A 226 -1.85 -15.65 -13.51
N SER A 227 -2.28 -16.79 -12.98
CA SER A 227 -1.70 -18.05 -13.40
C SER A 227 -1.84 -18.11 -14.91
N THR A 228 -0.72 -18.07 -15.59
CA THR A 228 -0.63 -18.50 -17.01
C THR A 228 -0.84 -20.00 -17.13
N ASP A 229 -1.18 -20.67 -16.05
CA ASP A 229 -1.74 -22.01 -15.93
C ASP A 229 -3.28 -22.07 -16.08
N GLU A 230 -3.97 -21.04 -16.55
CA GLU A 230 -4.79 -21.32 -17.70
C GLU A 230 -3.76 -21.63 -18.80
N THR A 231 -3.35 -22.87 -18.94
CA THR A 231 -3.26 -23.49 -20.24
C THR A 231 -4.53 -23.03 -20.94
N THR A 232 -4.45 -21.92 -21.67
CA THR A 232 -5.36 -21.73 -22.80
C THR A 232 -5.05 -22.95 -23.63
N LEU A 233 -5.80 -24.02 -23.36
CA LEU A 233 -5.82 -25.19 -24.24
C LEU A 233 -5.76 -24.59 -25.64
N SER A 234 -4.84 -25.03 -26.45
CA SER A 234 -4.78 -24.49 -27.79
C SER A 234 -6.17 -24.60 -28.39
N MET A 235 -6.54 -23.77 -29.34
CA MET A 235 -7.84 -23.88 -29.99
C MET A 235 -8.04 -25.31 -30.52
N GLU A 236 -6.97 -25.97 -30.99
CA GLU A 236 -6.93 -27.37 -31.42
C GLU A 236 -7.29 -28.33 -30.28
N ASP A 237 -6.69 -28.18 -29.09
CA ASP A 237 -7.01 -29.04 -27.94
C ASP A 237 -8.44 -28.79 -27.43
N ALA A 238 -8.93 -27.54 -27.49
CA ALA A 238 -10.29 -27.21 -27.12
C ALA A 238 -11.30 -27.83 -28.11
N LEU A 239 -10.98 -27.82 -29.41
CA LEU A 239 -11.79 -28.49 -30.44
C LEU A 239 -11.78 -30.01 -30.29
N GLN A 240 -10.63 -30.60 -29.96
CA GLN A 240 -10.53 -32.02 -29.65
C GLN A 240 -11.45 -32.38 -28.47
N GLN A 241 -11.51 -31.61 -27.41
CA GLN A 241 -12.44 -31.82 -26.29
C GLN A 241 -13.90 -31.71 -26.73
N VAL A 242 -14.23 -30.77 -27.64
CA VAL A 242 -15.58 -30.67 -28.21
C VAL A 242 -15.91 -31.94 -29.00
N GLN A 243 -15.00 -32.46 -29.84
CA GLN A 243 -15.18 -33.66 -30.64
C GLN A 243 -15.34 -34.91 -29.76
N GLU A 244 -14.54 -35.07 -28.71
CA GLU A 244 -14.66 -36.17 -27.75
C GLU A 244 -16.04 -36.20 -27.06
N ARG A 245 -16.57 -35.05 -26.66
CA ARG A 245 -17.91 -34.95 -26.06
C ARG A 245 -19.00 -35.26 -27.05
N VAL A 246 -18.87 -34.82 -28.30
CA VAL A 246 -19.83 -35.15 -29.37
C VAL A 246 -19.78 -36.64 -29.69
N ALA A 247 -18.61 -37.27 -29.69
CA ALA A 247 -18.45 -38.72 -29.86
C ALA A 247 -19.13 -39.54 -28.71
N GLN A 248 -19.22 -38.94 -27.52
CA GLN A 248 -19.93 -39.48 -26.36
C GLN A 248 -21.45 -39.24 -26.41
N GLY A 249 -21.96 -38.62 -27.48
CA GLY A 249 -23.40 -38.43 -27.72
C GLY A 249 -23.94 -37.06 -27.28
N GLU A 250 -23.10 -36.12 -26.87
CA GLU A 250 -23.54 -34.74 -26.59
C GLU A 250 -23.86 -34.00 -27.91
N ARG A 251 -24.82 -33.09 -27.85
CA ARG A 251 -25.06 -32.17 -28.97
C ARG A 251 -23.91 -31.21 -29.14
N LEU A 252 -23.49 -30.94 -30.37
CA LEU A 252 -22.38 -30.01 -30.66
C LEU A 252 -22.53 -28.66 -29.94
N THR A 253 -23.75 -28.11 -29.88
CA THR A 253 -24.03 -26.84 -29.20
C THR A 253 -23.80 -26.89 -27.69
N ASP A 254 -24.03 -28.04 -27.06
CA ASP A 254 -23.90 -28.25 -25.62
C ASP A 254 -22.45 -28.56 -25.28
N ALA A 255 -21.77 -29.36 -26.10
CA ALA A 255 -20.33 -29.60 -26.00
C ALA A 255 -19.53 -28.29 -26.13
N CYS A 256 -19.80 -27.46 -27.14
CA CYS A 256 -19.17 -26.14 -27.27
C CYS A 256 -19.44 -25.21 -26.07
N LYS A 257 -20.63 -25.24 -25.49
CA LYS A 257 -20.98 -24.47 -24.30
C LYS A 257 -20.17 -24.93 -23.08
N ALA A 258 -20.02 -26.22 -22.89
CA ALA A 258 -19.29 -26.82 -21.78
C ALA A 258 -17.77 -26.51 -21.88
N VAL A 259 -17.20 -26.70 -23.07
CA VAL A 259 -15.77 -26.40 -23.32
C VAL A 259 -15.50 -24.90 -23.23
N ALA A 260 -16.38 -24.05 -23.76
CA ALA A 260 -16.26 -22.59 -23.62
C ALA A 260 -16.22 -22.14 -22.16
N ALA A 261 -17.05 -22.74 -21.31
CA ALA A 261 -17.07 -22.44 -19.87
C ALA A 261 -15.79 -22.90 -19.15
N ALA A 262 -15.13 -23.95 -19.61
CA ALA A 262 -13.92 -24.52 -19.03
C ALA A 262 -12.63 -23.88 -19.53
N THR A 263 -12.63 -23.35 -20.77
CA THR A 263 -11.41 -22.88 -21.47
C THR A 263 -11.34 -21.36 -21.68
N GLY A 264 -12.43 -20.64 -21.39
CA GLY A 264 -12.50 -19.19 -21.63
C GLY A 264 -12.72 -18.78 -23.11
N TYR A 265 -12.70 -19.72 -24.05
CA TYR A 265 -13.03 -19.43 -25.46
C TYR A 265 -14.51 -19.03 -25.63
N ARG A 266 -14.80 -18.22 -26.66
CA ARG A 266 -16.19 -17.92 -27.00
C ARG A 266 -16.84 -19.12 -27.60
N LYS A 267 -18.03 -19.48 -27.10
CA LYS A 267 -18.83 -20.59 -27.65
C LYS A 267 -19.01 -20.53 -29.17
N GLN A 268 -19.13 -19.32 -29.70
CA GLN A 268 -19.38 -19.06 -31.12
C GLN A 268 -18.16 -19.42 -31.99
N ASP A 269 -16.95 -19.13 -31.48
CA ASP A 269 -15.68 -19.41 -32.17
C ASP A 269 -15.45 -20.96 -32.22
N LEU A 270 -15.64 -21.64 -31.09
CA LEU A 270 -15.54 -23.09 -31.02
C LEU A 270 -16.56 -23.78 -31.95
N TYR A 271 -17.80 -23.27 -32.01
CA TYR A 271 -18.83 -23.82 -32.86
C TYR A 271 -18.51 -23.65 -34.35
N GLN A 272 -18.06 -22.49 -34.79
CA GLN A 272 -17.67 -22.21 -36.17
C GLN A 272 -16.51 -23.09 -36.63
N GLN A 273 -15.47 -23.22 -35.82
CA GLN A 273 -14.30 -24.03 -36.18
C GLN A 273 -14.63 -25.53 -36.18
N ALA A 274 -15.45 -26.02 -35.23
CA ALA A 274 -15.89 -27.40 -35.21
C ALA A 274 -16.75 -27.76 -36.43
N ILE A 275 -17.48 -26.81 -37.03
CA ILE A 275 -18.20 -27.04 -38.29
C ILE A 275 -17.22 -27.06 -39.49
N GLN A 276 -16.29 -26.14 -39.55
CA GLN A 276 -15.28 -26.04 -40.63
C GLN A 276 -14.44 -27.33 -40.74
N GLU A 277 -14.03 -27.90 -39.59
CA GLU A 277 -13.31 -29.17 -39.56
C GLU A 277 -14.16 -30.33 -40.12
N ARG A 278 -15.46 -30.39 -39.80
CA ARG A 278 -16.39 -31.42 -40.30
C ARG A 278 -16.68 -31.31 -41.80
N GLU A 279 -16.58 -30.12 -42.37
CA GLU A 279 -16.79 -29.91 -43.80
C GLU A 279 -15.50 -30.17 -44.63
N SER A 280 -14.36 -30.31 -43.93
CA SER A 280 -13.04 -30.53 -44.56
C SER A 280 -12.62 -32.01 -44.54
N GLU A 281 -13.33 -32.87 -43.80
CA GLU A 281 -13.21 -34.33 -43.79
C GLU A 281 -14.22 -34.98 -44.79
#